data_fb612cf0e9fadfb28348e184b493128a
#
_entry.id   fb612cf0e9fadfb28348e184b493128a
#
_cell.length_a   1.000
_cell.length_b   1.000
_cell.length_c   1.000
_cell.angle_alpha   90.00
_cell.angle_beta   90.00
_cell.angle_gamma   90.00
#
_symmetry.space_group_name_H-M   'P 1'
#
loop_
_entity.id
_entity.type
_entity.pdbx_description
1 polymer ?
#
loop_
_entity_poly.entity_id
_entity_poly.type
_entity_poly.pdbx_seq_one_letter_code
_entity_poly.pdbx_strand_id
1 'polypeptide(L)'
;MTGLKMIGIGRALPGRCVTNDDLSKIVETSDAWISERTGIRRRYYCGEGESTNTLIVSAARQAVANAGLTPEDIDCVIVATVSSDYASPSVACLLQAELGIRENIPVMDINAACAGFLYGTATASGMLQVYGGRYALVVGGEQLSRLMDMNDRSTCVLFGDAAGAAVYERDETADLCVDLGSRGNLEIEIQGCARPEPSVIKMNGNAVFRFAVGVIPSSLNRVMEKAGLTMD
;
A
#
# COMPACT_ATOMS: atom_id res chain seq x y z
N MET A 1 -19.01 6.34 -10.53
CA MET A 1 -17.64 6.69 -10.99
C MET A 1 -17.32 5.76 -12.16
N THR A 2 -16.53 6.22 -13.14
CA THR A 2 -16.11 5.36 -14.27
C THR A 2 -15.46 4.09 -13.76
N GLY A 3 -15.88 2.93 -14.29
CA GLY A 3 -15.37 1.65 -13.92
C GLY A 3 -13.89 1.46 -14.23
N LEU A 4 -13.28 0.54 -13.53
CA LEU A 4 -11.89 0.14 -13.72
C LEU A 4 -11.81 -1.37 -13.84
N LYS A 5 -11.17 -1.84 -14.89
CA LYS A 5 -10.82 -3.25 -15.09
C LYS A 5 -9.35 -3.46 -14.74
N MET A 6 -9.06 -4.29 -13.76
CA MET A 6 -7.69 -4.68 -13.45
C MET A 6 -7.16 -5.62 -14.54
N ILE A 7 -6.11 -5.23 -15.25
CA ILE A 7 -5.54 -5.96 -16.40
C ILE A 7 -4.13 -6.47 -16.18
N GLY A 8 -3.44 -6.00 -15.14
CA GLY A 8 -2.10 -6.47 -14.78
C GLY A 8 -1.83 -6.25 -13.30
N ILE A 9 -1.12 -7.19 -12.69
CA ILE A 9 -0.69 -7.10 -11.29
C ILE A 9 0.80 -7.41 -11.18
N GLY A 10 1.43 -6.80 -10.18
CA GLY A 10 2.83 -7.06 -9.85
C GLY A 10 3.07 -6.99 -8.35
N ARG A 11 4.16 -7.61 -7.90
CA ARG A 11 4.58 -7.62 -6.51
C ARG A 11 6.09 -7.59 -6.39
N ALA A 12 6.58 -7.07 -5.28
CA ALA A 12 7.97 -7.17 -4.90
C ALA A 12 8.09 -7.50 -3.41
N LEU A 13 8.99 -8.40 -3.07
CA LEU A 13 9.40 -8.73 -1.71
C LEU A 13 10.92 -8.55 -1.63
N PRO A 14 11.44 -8.02 -0.52
CA PRO A 14 12.88 -7.99 -0.29
C PRO A 14 13.49 -9.39 -0.18
N GLY A 15 14.79 -9.47 -0.32
CA GLY A 15 15.52 -10.75 -0.27
C GLY A 15 15.59 -11.38 1.13
N ARG A 16 15.57 -10.58 2.20
CA ARG A 16 15.74 -11.06 3.57
C ARG A 16 14.43 -11.56 4.17
N CYS A 17 14.26 -12.88 4.24
CA CYS A 17 13.17 -13.52 4.99
C CYS A 17 13.50 -13.55 6.48
N VAL A 18 12.58 -13.14 7.34
CA VAL A 18 12.67 -13.13 8.81
C VAL A 18 11.55 -13.97 9.39
N THR A 19 11.89 -15.04 10.09
CA THR A 19 10.94 -15.95 10.75
C THR A 19 10.56 -15.45 12.15
N ASN A 20 9.55 -16.07 12.76
CA ASN A 20 9.19 -15.81 14.15
C ASN A 20 10.32 -16.23 15.11
N ASP A 21 11.04 -17.32 14.79
CA ASP A 21 12.19 -17.75 15.57
C ASP A 21 13.38 -16.78 15.48
N ASP A 22 13.53 -16.05 14.37
CA ASP A 22 14.52 -14.99 14.28
C ASP A 22 14.15 -13.79 15.17
N LEU A 23 12.88 -13.43 15.25
CA LEU A 23 12.40 -12.39 16.15
C LEU A 23 12.52 -12.77 17.63
N SER A 24 12.36 -14.05 17.98
CA SER A 24 12.51 -14.52 19.35
C SER A 24 13.97 -14.39 19.89
N LYS A 25 14.94 -14.18 19.01
CA LYS A 25 16.33 -13.86 19.40
C LYS A 25 16.53 -12.38 19.76
N ILE A 26 15.56 -11.51 19.42
CA ILE A 26 15.65 -10.06 19.58
C ILE A 26 14.71 -9.57 20.66
N VAL A 27 13.48 -10.08 20.71
CA VAL A 27 12.44 -9.68 21.64
C VAL A 27 11.79 -10.91 22.28
N GLU A 28 11.31 -10.77 23.50
CA GLU A 28 10.66 -11.86 24.24
C GLU A 28 9.35 -12.30 23.57
N THR A 29 9.42 -13.32 22.70
CA THR A 29 8.30 -13.87 21.93
C THR A 29 8.57 -15.32 21.53
N SER A 30 7.60 -15.96 20.82
CA SER A 30 7.77 -17.29 20.22
C SER A 30 6.94 -17.43 18.95
N ASP A 31 7.26 -18.43 18.10
CA ASP A 31 6.45 -18.72 16.91
C ASP A 31 4.99 -19.02 17.29
N ALA A 32 4.77 -19.82 18.33
CA ALA A 32 3.42 -20.11 18.80
C ALA A 32 2.66 -18.85 19.20
N TRP A 33 3.30 -17.96 19.99
CA TRP A 33 2.66 -16.72 20.44
C TRP A 33 2.27 -15.78 19.29
N ILE A 34 3.14 -15.63 18.29
CA ILE A 34 2.89 -14.78 17.12
C ILE A 34 1.82 -15.42 16.22
N SER A 35 1.99 -16.70 15.87
CA SER A 35 1.11 -17.41 14.93
C SER A 35 -0.34 -17.52 15.42
N GLU A 36 -0.55 -17.81 16.70
CA GLU A 36 -1.90 -17.89 17.30
C GLU A 36 -2.65 -16.57 17.27
N ARG A 37 -1.93 -15.44 17.42
CA ARG A 37 -2.54 -14.10 17.50
C ARG A 37 -2.68 -13.40 16.17
N THR A 38 -1.80 -13.70 15.21
CA THR A 38 -1.66 -12.92 13.97
C THR A 38 -1.77 -13.77 12.71
N GLY A 39 -1.56 -15.07 12.80
CA GLY A 39 -1.41 -15.95 11.65
C GLY A 39 -0.05 -15.78 10.93
N ILE A 40 0.79 -14.83 11.33
CA ILE A 40 2.05 -14.50 10.66
C ILE A 40 3.12 -15.54 11.07
N ARG A 41 3.76 -16.15 10.08
CA ARG A 41 4.88 -17.09 10.27
C ARG A 41 6.22 -16.50 9.87
N ARG A 42 6.22 -15.57 8.89
CA ARG A 42 7.42 -14.91 8.38
C ARG A 42 7.07 -13.54 7.80
N ARG A 43 8.06 -12.66 7.72
CA ARG A 43 8.01 -11.37 7.04
C ARG A 43 9.31 -11.17 6.27
N TYR A 44 9.36 -10.12 5.47
CA TYR A 44 10.54 -9.79 4.70
C TYR A 44 11.00 -8.39 5.08
N TYR A 45 12.31 -8.18 5.16
CA TYR A 45 12.92 -6.89 5.45
C TYR A 45 13.90 -6.52 4.37
N CYS A 46 13.89 -5.27 3.96
CA CYS A 46 14.87 -4.72 3.04
C CYS A 46 16.29 -4.90 3.57
N GLY A 47 17.17 -5.36 2.69
CA GLY A 47 18.59 -5.43 2.90
C GLY A 47 19.33 -4.25 2.27
N GLU A 48 20.63 -4.38 2.12
CA GLU A 48 21.46 -3.38 1.45
C GLU A 48 21.03 -3.22 -0.01
N GLY A 49 20.84 -1.97 -0.45
CA GLY A 49 20.38 -1.64 -1.80
C GLY A 49 18.89 -1.82 -2.05
N GLU A 50 18.12 -2.29 -1.07
CA GLU A 50 16.66 -2.36 -1.14
C GLU A 50 16.02 -1.22 -0.34
N SER A 51 14.92 -0.68 -0.85
CA SER A 51 14.18 0.44 -0.24
C SER A 51 12.72 0.42 -0.67
N THR A 52 11.90 1.31 -0.11
CA THR A 52 10.52 1.53 -0.57
C THR A 52 10.49 1.77 -2.08
N ASN A 53 11.37 2.64 -2.59
CA ASN A 53 11.38 2.99 -4.02
C ASN A 53 11.75 1.78 -4.90
N THR A 54 12.79 1.01 -4.55
CA THR A 54 13.20 -0.17 -5.35
C THR A 54 12.12 -1.24 -5.40
N LEU A 55 11.39 -1.46 -4.30
CA LEU A 55 10.26 -2.40 -4.26
C LEU A 55 9.11 -1.92 -5.13
N ILE A 56 8.75 -0.63 -5.04
CA ILE A 56 7.69 -0.01 -5.84
C ILE A 56 8.00 -0.12 -7.33
N VAL A 57 9.22 0.22 -7.75
CA VAL A 57 9.68 0.10 -9.15
C VAL A 57 9.58 -1.35 -9.64
N SER A 58 10.03 -2.30 -8.85
CA SER A 58 9.98 -3.73 -9.20
C SER A 58 8.54 -4.24 -9.38
N ALA A 59 7.65 -3.92 -8.43
CA ALA A 59 6.24 -4.30 -8.51
C ALA A 59 5.53 -3.64 -9.70
N ALA A 60 5.77 -2.35 -9.93
CA ALA A 60 5.19 -1.59 -11.03
C ALA A 60 5.63 -2.13 -12.40
N ARG A 61 6.92 -2.39 -12.58
CA ARG A 61 7.47 -2.99 -13.81
C ARG A 61 6.80 -4.33 -14.13
N GLN A 62 6.62 -5.17 -13.14
CA GLN A 62 5.93 -6.45 -13.28
C GLN A 62 4.44 -6.26 -13.65
N ALA A 63 3.74 -5.31 -13.01
CA ALA A 63 2.33 -5.04 -13.30
C ALA A 63 2.11 -4.57 -14.75
N VAL A 64 2.95 -3.65 -15.23
CA VAL A 64 2.90 -3.13 -16.60
C VAL A 64 3.16 -4.25 -17.61
N ALA A 65 4.19 -5.06 -17.38
CA ALA A 65 4.50 -6.21 -18.24
C ALA A 65 3.36 -7.24 -18.28
N ASN A 66 2.78 -7.56 -17.11
CA ASN A 66 1.65 -8.50 -17.02
C ASN A 66 0.35 -7.97 -17.64
N ALA A 67 0.20 -6.64 -17.77
CA ALA A 67 -0.87 -6.01 -18.51
C ALA A 67 -0.67 -6.09 -20.04
N GLY A 68 0.50 -6.52 -20.52
CA GLY A 68 0.87 -6.50 -21.93
C GLY A 68 1.10 -5.08 -22.47
N LEU A 69 1.42 -4.14 -21.59
CA LEU A 69 1.64 -2.72 -21.91
C LEU A 69 3.11 -2.35 -21.81
N THR A 70 3.43 -1.18 -22.34
CA THR A 70 4.70 -0.48 -22.13
C THR A 70 4.51 0.69 -21.17
N PRO A 71 5.57 1.23 -20.56
CA PRO A 71 5.47 2.42 -19.73
C PRO A 71 4.85 3.64 -20.43
N GLU A 72 5.01 3.76 -21.76
CA GLU A 72 4.44 4.83 -22.57
C GLU A 72 2.91 4.81 -22.64
N ASP A 73 2.28 3.64 -22.41
CA ASP A 73 0.83 3.48 -22.42
C ASP A 73 0.14 4.03 -21.17
N ILE A 74 0.90 4.25 -20.08
CA ILE A 74 0.34 4.67 -18.78
C ILE A 74 -0.05 6.14 -18.84
N ASP A 75 -1.27 6.45 -18.39
CA ASP A 75 -1.88 7.77 -18.39
C ASP A 75 -1.95 8.44 -17.01
N CYS A 76 -1.78 7.66 -15.94
CA CYS A 76 -1.82 8.15 -14.56
C CYS A 76 -1.03 7.22 -13.65
N VAL A 77 -0.28 7.78 -12.69
CA VAL A 77 0.43 6.99 -11.66
C VAL A 77 0.05 7.49 -10.27
N ILE A 78 -0.46 6.59 -9.44
CA ILE A 78 -0.74 6.86 -8.02
C ILE A 78 0.08 5.90 -7.17
N VAL A 79 0.89 6.44 -6.27
CA VAL A 79 1.64 5.65 -5.28
C VAL A 79 1.06 5.89 -3.90
N ALA A 80 0.71 4.83 -3.20
CA ALA A 80 0.26 4.86 -1.81
C ALA A 80 1.39 4.39 -0.89
N THR A 81 1.92 5.29 -0.07
CA THR A 81 3.00 4.98 0.87
C THR A 81 3.02 5.92 2.07
N VAL A 82 3.49 5.43 3.21
CA VAL A 82 3.81 6.21 4.42
C VAL A 82 5.30 6.17 4.75
N SER A 83 6.07 5.38 4.00
CA SER A 83 7.49 5.13 4.24
C SER A 83 8.34 5.51 3.02
N SER A 84 8.03 6.65 2.38
CA SER A 84 8.80 7.18 1.25
C SER A 84 10.27 7.40 1.62
N ASP A 85 11.18 7.19 0.66
CA ASP A 85 12.61 7.44 0.85
C ASP A 85 12.93 8.93 0.89
N TYR A 86 12.09 9.77 0.27
CA TYR A 86 12.23 11.22 0.18
C TYR A 86 10.92 11.91 0.57
N ALA A 87 11.02 13.05 1.22
CA ALA A 87 9.87 13.93 1.40
C ALA A 87 9.48 14.62 0.08
N SER A 88 10.45 14.85 -0.79
CA SER A 88 10.33 15.37 -2.16
C SER A 88 11.61 15.03 -2.93
N PRO A 89 11.54 14.62 -4.20
CA PRO A 89 10.31 14.42 -5.00
C PRO A 89 9.45 13.27 -4.48
N SER A 90 8.20 13.21 -4.96
CA SER A 90 7.30 12.09 -4.65
C SER A 90 7.84 10.77 -5.21
N VAL A 91 7.49 9.65 -4.57
CA VAL A 91 7.86 8.31 -5.06
C VAL A 91 7.26 8.06 -6.45
N ALA A 92 6.06 8.57 -6.73
CA ALA A 92 5.43 8.48 -8.05
C ALA A 92 6.27 9.19 -9.14
N CYS A 93 6.90 10.35 -8.84
CA CYS A 93 7.80 11.03 -9.78
C CYS A 93 9.09 10.23 -10.01
N LEU A 94 9.64 9.61 -8.94
CA LEU A 94 10.82 8.76 -9.07
C LEU A 94 10.50 7.50 -9.88
N LEU A 95 9.36 6.88 -9.62
CA LEU A 95 8.86 5.73 -10.37
C LEU A 95 8.68 6.06 -11.87
N GLN A 96 8.08 7.23 -12.18
CA GLN A 96 7.89 7.71 -13.53
C GLN A 96 9.22 7.76 -14.29
N ALA A 97 10.22 8.39 -13.70
CA ALA A 97 11.56 8.52 -14.30
C ALA A 97 12.25 7.15 -14.48
N GLU A 98 12.17 6.28 -13.47
CA GLU A 98 12.84 4.96 -13.45
C GLU A 98 12.23 3.98 -14.46
N LEU A 99 10.93 4.07 -14.72
CA LEU A 99 10.25 3.26 -15.73
C LEU A 99 10.29 3.85 -17.14
N GLY A 100 10.63 5.14 -17.29
CA GLY A 100 10.55 5.86 -18.56
C GLY A 100 9.10 6.16 -18.96
N ILE A 101 8.22 6.38 -18.00
CA ILE A 101 6.84 6.81 -18.24
C ILE A 101 6.86 8.26 -18.73
N ARG A 102 6.02 8.58 -19.71
CA ARG A 102 5.96 9.94 -20.31
C ARG A 102 5.64 11.03 -19.27
N GLU A 103 6.17 12.22 -19.47
CA GLU A 103 6.11 13.32 -18.48
C GLU A 103 4.77 14.08 -18.44
N ASN A 104 3.97 14.01 -19.50
CA ASN A 104 2.74 14.78 -19.66
C ASN A 104 1.49 14.09 -19.06
N ILE A 105 1.65 13.40 -17.95
CA ILE A 105 0.57 12.71 -17.22
C ILE A 105 0.59 13.07 -15.73
N PRO A 106 -0.55 12.96 -15.02
CA PRO A 106 -0.57 13.13 -13.57
C PRO A 106 0.12 11.98 -12.85
N VAL A 107 1.07 12.32 -11.97
CA VAL A 107 1.71 11.38 -11.05
C VAL A 107 1.74 11.98 -9.65
N MET A 108 1.39 11.20 -8.62
CA MET A 108 1.37 11.69 -7.24
C MET A 108 1.45 10.55 -6.22
N ASP A 109 1.93 10.90 -5.03
CA ASP A 109 1.81 10.06 -3.84
C ASP A 109 0.56 10.42 -3.06
N ILE A 110 -0.03 9.41 -2.41
CA ILE A 110 -1.09 9.60 -1.43
C ILE A 110 -0.74 8.89 -0.12
N ASN A 111 -1.14 9.51 0.98
CA ASN A 111 -1.07 8.91 2.31
C ASN A 111 -2.48 8.72 2.85
N ALA A 112 -2.94 7.47 2.84
CA ALA A 112 -4.16 7.03 3.50
C ALA A 112 -3.90 5.72 4.27
N ALA A 113 -2.66 5.54 4.75
CA ALA A 113 -2.20 4.39 5.52
C ALA A 113 -2.65 3.05 4.89
N CYS A 114 -3.19 2.13 5.70
CA CYS A 114 -3.62 0.79 5.26
C CYS A 114 -4.69 0.81 4.14
N ALA A 115 -5.47 1.89 4.01
CA ALA A 115 -6.44 2.06 2.95
C ALA A 115 -5.87 2.73 1.68
N GLY A 116 -4.58 3.08 1.68
CA GLY A 116 -3.92 3.84 0.62
C GLY A 116 -4.15 3.29 -0.77
N PHE A 117 -4.06 1.98 -0.96
CA PHE A 117 -4.30 1.34 -2.26
C PHE A 117 -5.75 1.54 -2.76
N LEU A 118 -6.74 1.45 -1.88
CA LEU A 118 -8.15 1.68 -2.24
C LEU A 118 -8.42 3.15 -2.58
N TYR A 119 -7.87 4.08 -1.80
CA TYR A 119 -7.92 5.52 -2.10
C TYR A 119 -7.21 5.83 -3.42
N GLY A 120 -6.04 5.19 -3.66
CA GLY A 120 -5.29 5.30 -4.92
C GLY A 120 -6.11 4.84 -6.13
N THR A 121 -6.81 3.71 -6.01
CA THR A 121 -7.68 3.18 -7.05
C THR A 121 -8.84 4.14 -7.36
N ALA A 122 -9.49 4.68 -6.34
CA ALA A 122 -10.57 5.66 -6.53
C ALA A 122 -10.06 6.97 -7.14
N THR A 123 -8.87 7.44 -6.70
CA THR A 123 -8.21 8.63 -7.25
C THR A 123 -7.85 8.40 -8.73
N ALA A 124 -7.30 7.24 -9.07
CA ALA A 124 -6.95 6.89 -10.45
C ALA A 124 -8.18 6.91 -11.37
N SER A 125 -9.32 6.35 -10.94
CA SER A 125 -10.58 6.43 -11.69
C SER A 125 -10.98 7.88 -11.97
N GLY A 126 -10.92 8.76 -10.96
CA GLY A 126 -11.21 10.18 -11.13
C GLY A 126 -10.23 10.88 -12.07
N MET A 127 -8.93 10.59 -11.97
CA MET A 127 -7.91 11.17 -12.83
C MET A 127 -8.08 10.77 -14.29
N LEU A 128 -8.30 9.49 -14.58
CA LEU A 128 -8.58 9.01 -15.94
C LEU A 128 -9.82 9.67 -16.54
N GLN A 129 -10.85 9.92 -15.73
CA GLN A 129 -12.06 10.61 -16.18
C GLN A 129 -11.78 12.07 -16.53
N VAL A 130 -11.01 12.80 -15.70
CA VAL A 130 -10.73 14.23 -15.88
C VAL A 130 -9.76 14.45 -17.05
N TYR A 131 -8.71 13.62 -17.18
CA TYR A 131 -7.70 13.77 -18.22
C TYR A 131 -7.99 13.01 -19.52
N GLY A 132 -9.03 12.17 -19.54
CA GLY A 132 -9.38 11.39 -20.73
C GLY A 132 -8.45 10.20 -21.02
N GLY A 133 -7.63 9.80 -20.03
CA GLY A 133 -6.71 8.66 -20.15
C GLY A 133 -7.42 7.30 -20.10
N ARG A 134 -6.69 6.25 -20.46
CA ARG A 134 -7.18 4.86 -20.50
C ARG A 134 -6.57 3.97 -19.42
N TYR A 135 -5.27 4.10 -19.15
CA TYR A 135 -4.55 3.20 -18.25
C TYR A 135 -3.97 3.93 -17.04
N ALA A 136 -4.27 3.41 -15.86
CA ALA A 136 -3.69 3.88 -14.61
C ALA A 136 -2.83 2.81 -13.93
N LEU A 137 -1.68 3.22 -13.41
CA LEU A 137 -0.83 2.41 -12.55
C LEU A 137 -1.04 2.84 -11.10
N VAL A 138 -1.52 1.93 -10.26
CA VAL A 138 -1.67 2.15 -8.81
C VAL A 138 -0.71 1.22 -8.08
N VAL A 139 0.10 1.79 -7.20
CA VAL A 139 1.12 1.04 -6.46
C VAL A 139 0.98 1.33 -4.97
N GLY A 140 1.04 0.30 -4.15
CA GLY A 140 1.23 0.39 -2.70
C GLY A 140 2.58 -0.21 -2.34
N GLY A 141 3.40 0.48 -1.57
CA GLY A 141 4.70 -0.05 -1.20
C GLY A 141 5.23 0.57 0.09
N GLU A 142 5.85 -0.28 0.91
CA GLU A 142 6.31 0.12 2.23
C GLU A 142 7.62 -0.56 2.63
N GLN A 143 8.48 0.19 3.29
CA GLN A 143 9.58 -0.33 4.10
C GLN A 143 9.31 -0.01 5.58
N LEU A 144 8.38 -0.75 6.19
CA LEU A 144 8.00 -0.51 7.59
C LEU A 144 9.06 -0.99 8.57
N SER A 145 9.96 -1.89 8.16
CA SER A 145 11.05 -2.39 9.00
C SER A 145 11.93 -1.27 9.54
N ARG A 146 12.13 -0.17 8.80
CA ARG A 146 12.91 1.00 9.23
C ARG A 146 12.18 1.92 10.22
N LEU A 147 10.86 1.75 10.33
CA LEU A 147 9.99 2.53 11.20
C LEU A 147 9.53 1.75 12.44
N MET A 148 10.14 0.59 12.73
CA MET A 148 9.81 -0.23 13.88
C MET A 148 10.83 -0.05 15.00
N ASP A 149 10.34 0.02 16.24
CA ASP A 149 11.16 -0.27 17.41
C ASP A 149 11.24 -1.79 17.58
N MET A 150 12.41 -2.38 17.33
CA MET A 150 12.62 -3.83 17.45
C MET A 150 12.57 -4.35 18.88
N ASN A 151 12.51 -3.45 19.89
CA ASN A 151 12.30 -3.81 21.30
C ASN A 151 10.81 -3.82 21.67
N ASP A 152 9.94 -3.25 20.84
CA ASP A 152 8.50 -3.25 21.05
C ASP A 152 7.86 -4.49 20.41
N ARG A 153 7.64 -5.55 21.22
CA ARG A 153 6.96 -6.78 20.79
C ARG A 153 5.56 -6.53 20.21
N SER A 154 4.88 -5.44 20.61
CA SER A 154 3.51 -5.19 20.16
C SER A 154 3.42 -4.75 18.70
N THR A 155 4.51 -4.25 18.13
CA THR A 155 4.58 -3.75 16.75
C THR A 155 5.54 -4.53 15.86
N CYS A 156 6.75 -4.86 16.33
CA CYS A 156 7.80 -5.48 15.50
C CYS A 156 7.43 -6.85 14.92
N VAL A 157 6.47 -7.57 15.53
CA VAL A 157 6.01 -8.88 15.04
C VAL A 157 4.96 -8.78 13.94
N LEU A 158 4.38 -7.58 13.68
CA LEU A 158 3.23 -7.40 12.79
C LEU A 158 3.61 -6.98 11.38
N PHE A 159 4.68 -6.20 11.23
CA PHE A 159 4.98 -5.50 9.98
C PHE A 159 6.18 -6.12 9.24
N GLY A 160 6.24 -5.84 7.96
CA GLY A 160 7.32 -6.18 7.06
C GLY A 160 7.33 -5.23 5.87
N ASP A 161 8.21 -5.50 4.91
CA ASP A 161 8.42 -4.68 3.74
C ASP A 161 7.91 -5.40 2.50
N ALA A 162 7.21 -4.70 1.65
CA ALA A 162 6.71 -5.22 0.38
C ALA A 162 6.19 -4.09 -0.52
N ALA A 163 6.00 -4.40 -1.79
CA ALA A 163 5.19 -3.59 -2.70
C ALA A 163 4.25 -4.45 -3.53
N GLY A 164 3.09 -3.89 -3.87
CA GLY A 164 2.12 -4.44 -4.79
C GLY A 164 1.65 -3.37 -5.78
N ALA A 165 1.42 -3.75 -7.02
CA ALA A 165 0.97 -2.85 -8.07
C ALA A 165 -0.17 -3.45 -8.88
N ALA A 166 -1.05 -2.60 -9.39
CA ALA A 166 -2.06 -2.97 -10.37
C ALA A 166 -2.10 -1.95 -11.50
N VAL A 167 -2.26 -2.45 -12.72
CA VAL A 167 -2.64 -1.64 -13.89
C VAL A 167 -4.14 -1.80 -14.09
N TYR A 168 -4.81 -0.67 -14.18
CA TYR A 168 -6.23 -0.58 -14.46
C TYR A 168 -6.47 0.02 -15.83
N GLU A 169 -7.40 -0.58 -16.58
CA GLU A 169 -7.98 -0.01 -17.78
C GLU A 169 -9.32 0.65 -17.42
N ARG A 170 -9.56 1.85 -17.93
CA ARG A 170 -10.86 2.53 -17.83
C ARG A 170 -11.93 1.70 -18.52
N ASP A 171 -13.00 1.41 -17.81
CA ASP A 171 -14.15 0.66 -18.30
C ASP A 171 -15.40 1.55 -18.28
N GLU A 172 -15.87 1.95 -19.46
CA GLU A 172 -17.07 2.80 -19.60
C GLU A 172 -18.36 1.98 -19.49
N THR A 173 -18.28 0.67 -19.46
CA THR A 173 -19.44 -0.24 -19.38
C THR A 173 -19.79 -0.62 -17.95
N ALA A 174 -18.96 -0.27 -16.99
CA ALA A 174 -19.12 -0.57 -15.58
C ALA A 174 -19.02 0.69 -14.71
N ASP A 175 -19.50 0.58 -13.48
CA ASP A 175 -19.33 1.60 -12.44
C ASP A 175 -18.37 1.11 -11.37
N LEU A 176 -17.48 2.00 -10.92
CA LEU A 176 -16.68 1.77 -9.71
C LEU A 176 -17.50 2.16 -8.48
N CYS A 177 -17.94 1.17 -7.70
CA CYS A 177 -18.58 1.37 -6.41
C CYS A 177 -17.52 1.42 -5.32
N VAL A 178 -17.50 2.53 -4.56
CA VAL A 178 -16.56 2.72 -3.46
C VAL A 178 -17.27 3.19 -2.19
N ASP A 179 -16.72 2.80 -1.05
CA ASP A 179 -17.05 3.34 0.26
C ASP A 179 -15.76 3.73 0.96
N LEU A 180 -15.47 5.02 1.02
CA LEU A 180 -14.28 5.60 1.61
C LEU A 180 -14.65 6.41 2.84
N GLY A 181 -13.83 6.31 3.88
CA GLY A 181 -14.03 7.06 5.12
C GLY A 181 -12.75 7.11 5.95
N SER A 182 -12.71 7.99 6.92
CA SER A 182 -11.57 8.16 7.82
C SER A 182 -12.02 8.54 9.22
N ARG A 183 -11.21 8.16 10.21
CA ARG A 183 -11.35 8.58 11.60
C ARG A 183 -10.02 9.11 12.09
N GLY A 184 -9.93 10.42 12.32
CA GLY A 184 -8.73 11.05 12.84
C GLY A 184 -8.53 10.76 14.32
N ASN A 185 -7.41 10.07 14.67
CA ASN A 185 -6.93 9.87 16.03
C ASN A 185 -5.43 9.50 16.00
N LEU A 186 -4.83 9.27 17.16
CA LEU A 186 -3.45 8.85 17.34
C LEU A 186 -3.31 7.42 17.90
N GLU A 187 -4.30 6.55 17.67
CA GLU A 187 -4.24 5.15 18.10
C GLU A 187 -3.22 4.32 17.32
N ILE A 188 -2.85 4.78 16.12
CA ILE A 188 -1.68 4.35 15.38
C ILE A 188 -1.03 5.59 14.76
N GLU A 189 0.26 5.78 15.03
CA GLU A 189 1.00 6.94 14.53
C GLU A 189 2.40 6.58 14.05
N ILE A 190 2.88 7.36 13.08
CA ILE A 190 4.28 7.44 12.67
C ILE A 190 4.61 8.93 12.62
N GLN A 191 5.55 9.37 13.43
CA GLN A 191 5.90 10.80 13.47
C GLN A 191 6.64 11.19 12.18
N GLY A 192 6.32 12.37 11.65
CA GLY A 192 6.98 12.90 10.47
C GLY A 192 8.39 13.40 10.73
N CYS A 193 9.16 13.59 9.65
CA CYS A 193 10.57 14.02 9.69
C CYS A 193 10.83 15.40 10.35
N ALA A 194 9.78 16.20 10.57
CA ALA A 194 9.91 17.50 11.26
C ALA A 194 10.00 17.37 12.79
N ARG A 195 9.87 16.18 13.36
CA ARG A 195 10.00 15.92 14.79
C ARG A 195 11.44 15.51 15.13
N PRO A 196 11.97 15.92 16.29
CA PRO A 196 13.34 15.59 16.70
C PRO A 196 13.53 14.11 17.10
N GLU A 197 12.46 13.41 17.43
CA GLU A 197 12.49 12.01 17.83
C GLU A 197 12.50 11.06 16.61
N PRO A 198 13.10 9.86 16.74
CA PRO A 198 13.02 8.87 15.69
C PRO A 198 11.58 8.55 15.30
N SER A 199 11.29 8.53 13.98
CA SER A 199 10.00 8.11 13.46
C SER A 199 9.83 6.61 13.65
N VAL A 200 9.08 6.19 14.67
CA VAL A 200 8.73 4.79 14.90
C VAL A 200 7.21 4.65 14.96
N ILE A 201 6.74 3.46 14.56
CA ILE A 201 5.32 3.10 14.66
C ILE A 201 4.97 2.93 16.13
N LYS A 202 4.01 3.73 16.61
CA LYS A 202 3.37 3.55 17.92
C LYS A 202 1.92 3.15 17.69
N MET A 203 1.43 2.11 18.38
CA MET A 203 0.10 1.58 18.15
C MET A 203 -0.58 1.09 19.42
N ASN A 204 -1.83 1.52 19.63
CA ASN A 204 -2.76 0.88 20.53
C ASN A 204 -3.51 -0.24 19.78
N GLY A 205 -2.92 -1.45 19.76
CA GLY A 205 -3.44 -2.58 18.99
C GLY A 205 -4.89 -2.94 19.30
N ASN A 206 -5.32 -2.83 20.57
CA ASN A 206 -6.69 -3.11 20.98
C ASN A 206 -7.69 -2.10 20.41
N ALA A 207 -7.33 -0.80 20.38
CA ALA A 207 -8.17 0.25 19.81
C ALA A 207 -8.28 0.10 18.28
N VAL A 208 -7.16 -0.16 17.61
CA VAL A 208 -7.11 -0.42 16.16
C VAL A 208 -7.94 -1.65 15.79
N PHE A 209 -7.83 -2.75 16.56
CA PHE A 209 -8.62 -3.95 16.32
C PHE A 209 -10.12 -3.68 16.47
N ARG A 210 -10.57 -3.03 17.56
CA ARG A 210 -11.99 -2.68 17.75
C ARG A 210 -12.52 -1.79 16.64
N PHE A 211 -11.72 -0.83 16.18
CA PHE A 211 -12.08 0.01 15.05
C PHE A 211 -12.27 -0.83 13.78
N ALA A 212 -11.31 -1.70 13.44
CA ALA A 212 -11.36 -2.51 12.23
C ALA A 212 -12.58 -3.45 12.21
N VAL A 213 -12.83 -4.17 13.32
CA VAL A 213 -13.99 -5.07 13.44
C VAL A 213 -15.32 -4.33 13.32
N GLY A 214 -15.38 -3.07 13.77
CA GLY A 214 -16.61 -2.27 13.66
C GLY A 214 -16.80 -1.66 12.27
N VAL A 215 -15.74 -1.17 11.63
CA VAL A 215 -15.86 -0.41 10.38
C VAL A 215 -15.91 -1.28 9.13
N ILE A 216 -15.15 -2.39 9.10
CA ILE A 216 -15.04 -3.24 7.90
C ILE A 216 -16.39 -3.83 7.48
N PRO A 217 -17.18 -4.48 8.37
CA PRO A 217 -18.48 -4.99 7.99
C PRO A 217 -19.44 -3.89 7.51
N SER A 218 -19.43 -2.74 8.18
CA SER A 218 -20.29 -1.61 7.82
C SER A 218 -19.95 -1.05 6.44
N SER A 219 -18.65 -0.88 6.14
CA SER A 219 -18.18 -0.41 4.84
C SER A 219 -18.48 -1.41 3.72
N LEU A 220 -18.26 -2.70 4.01
CA LEU A 220 -18.56 -3.77 3.05
C LEU A 220 -20.06 -3.78 2.69
N ASN A 221 -20.95 -3.71 3.69
CA ASN A 221 -22.40 -3.65 3.44
C ASN A 221 -22.77 -2.44 2.57
N ARG A 222 -22.23 -1.25 2.85
CA ARG A 222 -22.53 -0.04 2.05
C ARG A 222 -22.03 -0.16 0.61
N VAL A 223 -20.86 -0.77 0.39
CA VAL A 223 -20.33 -0.96 -0.98
C VAL A 223 -21.16 -2.00 -1.75
N MET A 224 -21.59 -3.08 -1.07
CA MET A 224 -22.45 -4.10 -1.66
C MET A 224 -23.82 -3.52 -2.05
N GLU A 225 -24.43 -2.74 -1.15
CA GLU A 225 -25.69 -2.04 -1.42
C GLU A 225 -25.56 -1.10 -2.63
N LYS A 226 -24.50 -0.29 -2.70
CA LYS A 226 -24.23 0.59 -3.86
C LYS A 226 -24.04 -0.19 -5.17
N ALA A 227 -23.48 -1.38 -5.09
CA ALA A 227 -23.23 -2.25 -6.23
C ALA A 227 -24.46 -3.11 -6.64
N GLY A 228 -25.53 -3.11 -5.81
CA GLY A 228 -26.68 -3.98 -6.01
C GLY A 228 -26.36 -5.48 -5.84
N LEU A 229 -25.35 -5.80 -5.01
CA LEU A 229 -24.88 -7.15 -4.74
C LEU A 229 -25.31 -7.63 -3.36
N THR A 230 -25.39 -8.95 -3.19
CA THR A 230 -25.60 -9.61 -1.88
C THR A 230 -24.36 -10.35 -1.43
N MET A 231 -24.33 -10.75 -0.15
CA MET A 231 -23.21 -11.49 0.46
C MET A 231 -23.30 -13.01 0.23
N ASP A 232 -24.27 -13.46 -0.56
CA ASP A 232 -24.55 -14.89 -0.82
C ASP A 232 -23.67 -15.43 -1.96
#